data_866ebaec99c5440f2f49ff5985c24870
#
_entry.id   866ebaec99c5440f2f49ff5985c24870
#
_cell.length_a   1.000
_cell.length_b   1.000
_cell.length_c   1.000
_cell.angle_alpha   90.00
_cell.angle_beta   90.00
_cell.angle_gamma   90.00
#
_symmetry.space_group_name_H-M   'P 1'
#
loop_
_entity.id
_entity.type
_entity.pdbx_description
1 polymer ?
#
loop_
_entity_poly.entity_id
_entity_poly.type
_entity_poly.pdbx_seq_one_letter_code
_entity_poly.pdbx_strand_id
1 'polypeptide(L)'
;MFSQVRCGSKTNNFISISWGFECGGLRNAKNLTTMEQESLNKTWFIDIDGTIVKTRNNEQLDEAINSMEDESYLIEEPIEKSVNFIQSIPFGDTIVLTTARDSRHEGHTLKMLKHFRIRYDRILFDLRSGARVLINDIKPVGMAGNSEPLDMAFAVNVKRNEGIPADCI
;
A
#
# COMPACT_ATOMS: atom_id res chain seq x y z
N MET A 1 -49.93 2.21 -3.82
CA MET A 1 -49.43 2.54 -5.16
C MET A 1 -47.95 2.10 -5.18
N PHE A 2 -47.66 0.98 -5.81
CA PHE A 2 -46.29 0.41 -5.84
C PHE A 2 -45.59 0.89 -7.09
N SER A 3 -44.44 1.51 -6.92
CA SER A 3 -43.56 1.89 -8.03
C SER A 3 -42.38 0.92 -8.07
N GLN A 4 -42.26 0.16 -9.15
CA GLN A 4 -41.12 -0.72 -9.40
C GLN A 4 -40.09 0.04 -10.24
N VAL A 5 -38.84 0.08 -9.78
CA VAL A 5 -37.70 0.53 -10.58
C VAL A 5 -36.92 -0.71 -11.00
N ARG A 6 -36.83 -0.96 -12.31
CA ARG A 6 -35.94 -2.00 -12.87
C ARG A 6 -34.57 -1.39 -13.13
N CYS A 7 -33.57 -1.96 -12.49
CA CYS A 7 -32.17 -1.80 -12.91
C CYS A 7 -31.80 -2.97 -13.82
N GLY A 8 -31.42 -2.68 -15.05
CA GLY A 8 -31.16 -3.71 -16.05
C GLY A 8 -29.76 -4.28 -15.92
N SER A 9 -29.66 -5.55 -15.62
CA SER A 9 -28.95 -6.64 -16.29
C SER A 9 -28.99 -7.90 -15.42
N LYS A 10 -29.67 -8.89 -15.94
CA LYS A 10 -29.57 -10.33 -15.66
C LYS A 10 -29.12 -10.78 -14.26
N THR A 11 -29.99 -10.64 -13.25
CA THR A 11 -30.26 -11.63 -12.20
C THR A 11 -31.50 -11.17 -11.44
N ASN A 12 -32.46 -12.06 -11.22
CA ASN A 12 -33.73 -11.78 -10.54
C ASN A 12 -33.53 -11.62 -9.04
N ASN A 13 -33.27 -10.40 -8.56
CA ASN A 13 -33.39 -10.04 -7.16
C ASN A 13 -34.28 -8.80 -7.05
N PHE A 14 -35.50 -9.02 -6.55
CA PHE A 14 -36.44 -7.95 -6.24
C PHE A 14 -36.10 -7.41 -4.83
N ILE A 15 -35.77 -6.11 -4.75
CA ILE A 15 -35.72 -5.39 -3.48
C ILE A 15 -37.03 -4.62 -3.32
N SER A 16 -37.86 -5.01 -2.34
CA SER A 16 -39.03 -4.26 -1.97
C SER A 16 -38.67 -3.27 -0.86
N ILE A 17 -38.83 -1.98 -1.11
CA ILE A 17 -38.71 -0.91 -0.11
C ILE A 17 -40.14 -0.53 0.32
N SER A 18 -40.54 -0.89 1.53
CA SER A 18 -41.78 -0.42 2.15
C SER A 18 -41.50 0.80 3.01
N TRP A 19 -42.13 1.92 2.67
CA TRP A 19 -42.17 3.11 3.52
C TRP A 19 -43.34 2.97 4.50
N GLY A 20 -43.05 2.55 5.71
CA GLY A 20 -44.00 2.64 6.83
C GLY A 20 -43.78 3.94 7.58
N PHE A 21 -44.76 4.86 7.55
CA PHE A 21 -44.84 5.96 8.50
C PHE A 21 -45.38 5.41 9.82
N GLU A 22 -44.51 5.25 10.82
CA GLU A 22 -44.93 5.11 12.21
C GLU A 22 -44.48 6.32 13.00
N CYS A 23 -45.50 7.04 13.55
CA CYS A 23 -45.32 8.08 14.52
C CYS A 23 -44.92 7.48 15.89
N GLY A 24 -43.87 8.03 16.50
CA GLY A 24 -43.64 7.98 17.95
C GLY A 24 -42.91 6.74 18.45
N GLY A 25 -41.60 6.84 18.52
CA GLY A 25 -40.74 5.94 19.31
C GLY A 25 -39.32 6.45 19.25
N LEU A 26 -38.76 6.80 20.41
CA LEU A 26 -37.34 7.08 20.60
C LEU A 26 -36.52 5.90 20.03
N ARG A 27 -36.11 6.02 18.79
CA ARG A 27 -35.16 5.06 18.23
C ARG A 27 -33.82 5.30 18.87
N ASN A 28 -33.35 4.28 19.57
CA ASN A 28 -31.97 4.18 20.06
C ASN A 28 -30.98 4.70 19.05
N ALA A 29 -30.27 5.76 19.40
CA ALA A 29 -29.17 6.35 18.66
C ALA A 29 -27.91 5.45 18.62
N LYS A 30 -28.09 4.13 18.76
CA LYS A 30 -26.99 3.16 18.79
C LYS A 30 -26.66 2.51 17.43
N ASN A 31 -27.38 2.83 16.35
CA ASN A 31 -27.14 2.22 15.04
C ASN A 31 -26.66 3.22 13.96
N LEU A 32 -26.11 4.36 14.35
CA LEU A 32 -25.52 5.34 13.43
C LEU A 32 -24.00 5.52 13.65
N THR A 33 -23.34 4.57 14.29
CA THR A 33 -21.90 4.62 14.58
C THR A 33 -21.09 3.56 13.83
N THR A 34 -21.50 3.23 12.63
CA THR A 34 -20.58 2.72 11.61
C THR A 34 -20.60 3.66 10.42
N MET A 35 -20.40 4.94 10.65
CA MET A 35 -19.64 5.72 9.70
C MET A 35 -18.25 5.10 9.77
N GLU A 36 -17.89 4.34 8.74
CA GLU A 36 -16.54 3.90 8.50
C GLU A 36 -15.64 5.10 8.79
N GLN A 37 -14.85 5.00 9.85
CA GLN A 37 -13.81 5.97 10.13
C GLN A 37 -12.92 5.87 8.90
N GLU A 38 -13.05 6.81 7.95
CA GLU A 38 -12.21 6.84 6.76
C GLU A 38 -10.78 6.79 7.27
N SER A 39 -10.15 5.64 7.11
CA SER A 39 -8.79 5.47 7.56
C SER A 39 -7.95 6.51 6.83
N LEU A 40 -7.24 7.35 7.56
CA LEU A 40 -6.36 8.34 6.97
C LEU A 40 -5.44 7.64 5.94
N ASN A 41 -5.32 8.21 4.76
CA ASN A 41 -4.39 7.72 3.76
C ASN A 41 -2.99 7.60 4.34
N LYS A 42 -2.33 6.48 4.07
CA LYS A 42 -1.01 6.17 4.59
C LYS A 42 0.09 6.55 3.61
N THR A 43 1.29 6.75 4.14
CA THR A 43 2.51 6.77 3.33
C THR A 43 3.36 5.56 3.69
N TRP A 44 3.59 4.72 2.70
CA TRP A 44 4.36 3.49 2.81
C TRP A 44 5.81 3.73 2.42
N PHE A 45 6.75 3.52 3.32
CA PHE A 45 8.18 3.52 3.02
C PHE A 45 8.63 2.06 2.89
N ILE A 46 8.95 1.63 1.67
CA ILE A 46 9.24 0.23 1.36
C ILE A 46 10.64 0.11 0.80
N ASP A 47 11.48 -0.71 1.41
CA ASP A 47 12.84 -1.01 0.93
C ASP A 47 12.79 -1.93 -0.29
N ILE A 48 13.78 -1.83 -1.19
CA ILE A 48 13.83 -2.59 -2.44
C ILE A 48 14.55 -3.93 -2.25
N ASP A 49 15.83 -3.90 -1.87
CA ASP A 49 16.71 -5.05 -1.89
C ASP A 49 16.50 -6.00 -0.71
N GLY A 50 16.05 -7.22 -0.98
CA GLY A 50 15.69 -8.20 0.04
C GLY A 50 14.27 -8.05 0.57
N THR A 51 13.54 -7.04 0.09
CA THR A 51 12.16 -6.74 0.45
C THR A 51 11.20 -6.91 -0.75
N ILE A 52 11.45 -6.25 -1.86
CA ILE A 52 10.65 -6.33 -3.10
C ILE A 52 11.28 -7.31 -4.09
N VAL A 53 12.60 -7.23 -4.24
CA VAL A 53 13.41 -8.14 -5.05
C VAL A 53 14.47 -8.82 -4.20
N LYS A 54 15.02 -9.92 -4.70
CA LYS A 54 16.16 -10.58 -4.03
C LYS A 54 17.33 -9.62 -3.93
N THR A 55 18.04 -9.70 -2.79
CA THR A 55 19.16 -8.81 -2.51
C THR A 55 20.27 -8.94 -3.55
N ARG A 56 20.70 -7.79 -4.09
CA ARG A 56 21.93 -7.62 -4.87
C ARG A 56 22.73 -6.46 -4.27
N ASN A 57 24.05 -6.53 -4.40
CA ASN A 57 24.93 -5.42 -4.04
C ASN A 57 25.23 -4.53 -5.27
N ASN A 58 25.82 -3.36 -5.04
CA ASN A 58 26.11 -2.43 -6.12
C ASN A 58 27.08 -2.98 -7.16
N GLU A 59 28.06 -3.81 -6.75
CA GLU A 59 29.02 -4.45 -7.66
C GLU A 59 28.33 -5.43 -8.61
N GLN A 60 27.36 -6.20 -8.13
CA GLN A 60 26.57 -7.11 -8.97
C GLN A 60 25.68 -6.35 -9.96
N LEU A 61 25.15 -5.19 -9.56
CA LEU A 61 24.39 -4.32 -10.45
C LEU A 61 25.28 -3.68 -11.51
N ASP A 62 26.49 -3.21 -11.13
CA ASP A 62 27.47 -2.66 -12.06
C ASP A 62 27.88 -3.70 -13.11
N GLU A 63 28.15 -4.94 -12.70
CA GLU A 63 28.50 -6.03 -13.59
C GLU A 63 27.37 -6.34 -14.59
N ALA A 64 26.13 -6.40 -14.11
CA ALA A 64 24.97 -6.64 -14.96
C ALA A 64 24.75 -5.52 -15.98
N ILE A 65 24.84 -4.26 -15.55
CA ILE A 65 24.67 -3.09 -16.42
C ILE A 65 25.76 -3.07 -17.48
N ASN A 66 27.00 -3.37 -17.13
CA ASN A 66 28.13 -3.38 -18.06
C ASN A 66 28.08 -4.55 -19.06
N SER A 67 27.52 -5.70 -18.67
CA SER A 67 27.49 -6.91 -19.51
C SER A 67 26.21 -7.06 -20.33
N MET A 68 25.07 -6.54 -19.87
CA MET A 68 23.75 -6.75 -20.46
C MET A 68 23.09 -5.44 -20.94
N GLU A 69 23.73 -4.30 -20.72
CA GLU A 69 23.23 -2.98 -21.13
C GLU A 69 21.75 -2.76 -20.76
N ASP A 70 20.90 -2.59 -21.76
CA ASP A 70 19.48 -2.28 -21.59
C ASP A 70 18.65 -3.41 -20.97
N GLU A 71 19.13 -4.64 -21.02
CA GLU A 71 18.46 -5.83 -20.47
C GLU A 71 18.95 -6.22 -19.07
N SER A 72 19.86 -5.45 -18.49
CA SER A 72 20.46 -5.72 -17.18
C SER A 72 19.42 -5.98 -16.06
N TYR A 73 18.23 -5.36 -16.14
CA TYR A 73 17.15 -5.56 -15.17
C TYR A 73 16.59 -6.99 -15.16
N LEU A 74 16.85 -7.82 -16.17
CA LEU A 74 16.39 -9.22 -16.24
C LEU A 74 17.10 -10.14 -15.27
N ILE A 75 18.21 -9.72 -14.66
CA ILE A 75 18.84 -10.48 -13.57
C ILE A 75 18.07 -10.42 -12.25
N GLU A 76 17.17 -9.47 -12.14
CA GLU A 76 16.42 -9.24 -10.89
C GLU A 76 15.33 -10.30 -10.70
N GLU A 77 15.19 -10.73 -9.46
CA GLU A 77 14.22 -11.75 -9.06
C GLU A 77 13.16 -11.13 -8.14
N PRO A 78 11.90 -11.00 -8.58
CA PRO A 78 10.86 -10.42 -7.77
C PRO A 78 10.50 -11.36 -6.61
N ILE A 79 10.12 -10.78 -5.47
CA ILE A 79 9.55 -11.52 -4.35
C ILE A 79 8.04 -11.38 -4.44
N GLU A 80 7.38 -12.39 -5.00
CA GLU A 80 5.95 -12.40 -5.34
C GLU A 80 5.05 -11.90 -4.21
N LYS A 81 5.33 -12.29 -2.96
CA LYS A 81 4.57 -11.83 -1.79
C LYS A 81 4.58 -10.31 -1.68
N SER A 82 5.73 -9.68 -1.87
CA SER A 82 5.88 -8.23 -1.79
C SER A 82 5.23 -7.52 -2.98
N VAL A 83 5.36 -8.07 -4.18
CA VAL A 83 4.69 -7.53 -5.37
C VAL A 83 3.18 -7.52 -5.17
N ASN A 84 2.60 -8.65 -4.73
CA ASN A 84 1.18 -8.79 -4.45
C ASN A 84 0.73 -7.84 -3.33
N PHE A 85 1.51 -7.70 -2.25
CA PHE A 85 1.24 -6.76 -1.18
C PHE A 85 1.19 -5.32 -1.70
N ILE A 86 2.18 -4.88 -2.47
CA ILE A 86 2.22 -3.52 -3.03
C ILE A 86 1.01 -3.26 -3.95
N GLN A 87 0.61 -4.26 -4.74
CA GLN A 87 -0.57 -4.17 -5.59
C GLN A 87 -1.89 -4.07 -4.80
N SER A 88 -1.93 -4.57 -3.57
CA SER A 88 -3.10 -4.47 -2.68
C SER A 88 -3.19 -3.15 -1.92
N ILE A 89 -2.14 -2.34 -1.88
CA ILE A 89 -2.15 -1.03 -1.22
C ILE A 89 -3.20 -0.12 -1.89
N PRO A 90 -4.10 0.53 -1.13
CA PRO A 90 -5.10 1.43 -1.69
C PRO A 90 -4.52 2.53 -2.58
N PHE A 91 -5.24 2.92 -3.64
CA PHE A 91 -4.77 3.97 -4.56
C PHE A 91 -4.65 5.35 -3.92
N GLY A 92 -5.37 5.62 -2.83
CA GLY A 92 -5.26 6.86 -2.07
C GLY A 92 -3.97 6.95 -1.25
N ASP A 93 -3.31 5.84 -0.98
CA ASP A 93 -2.07 5.79 -0.23
C ASP A 93 -0.88 6.14 -1.11
N THR A 94 0.13 6.78 -0.51
CA THR A 94 1.40 7.13 -1.16
C THR A 94 2.44 6.03 -0.92
N ILE A 95 3.16 5.63 -1.97
CA ILE A 95 4.25 4.65 -1.88
C ILE A 95 5.59 5.34 -2.18
N VAL A 96 6.47 5.33 -1.19
CA VAL A 96 7.85 5.80 -1.29
C VAL A 96 8.79 4.60 -1.22
N LEU A 97 9.42 4.25 -2.34
CA LEU A 97 10.46 3.24 -2.34
C LEU A 97 11.76 3.82 -1.79
N THR A 98 12.47 3.03 -1.00
CA THR A 98 13.73 3.43 -0.39
C THR A 98 14.81 2.41 -0.72
N THR A 99 16.02 2.84 -1.06
CA THR A 99 17.08 1.90 -1.40
C THR A 99 18.46 2.45 -1.09
N ALA A 100 19.37 1.54 -0.76
CA ALA A 100 20.80 1.82 -0.68
C ALA A 100 21.51 1.69 -2.04
N ARG A 101 20.77 1.39 -3.11
CA ARG A 101 21.31 1.43 -4.48
C ARG A 101 21.82 2.83 -4.77
N ASP A 102 22.95 2.87 -5.42
CA ASP A 102 23.56 4.10 -5.92
C ASP A 102 22.65 4.72 -7.01
N SER A 103 22.54 6.03 -7.06
CA SER A 103 21.76 6.76 -8.08
C SER A 103 22.19 6.45 -9.52
N ARG A 104 23.44 6.02 -9.75
CA ARG A 104 23.89 5.53 -11.06
C ARG A 104 23.12 4.29 -11.55
N HIS A 105 22.48 3.53 -10.64
CA HIS A 105 21.63 2.38 -10.95
C HIS A 105 20.17 2.74 -11.18
N GLU A 106 19.81 4.04 -11.18
CA GLU A 106 18.43 4.51 -11.33
C GLU A 106 17.76 3.93 -12.58
N GLY A 107 18.41 4.06 -13.75
CA GLY A 107 17.88 3.56 -15.02
C GLY A 107 17.56 2.06 -15.00
N HIS A 108 18.47 1.25 -14.44
CA HIS A 108 18.28 -0.19 -14.23
C HIS A 108 17.07 -0.45 -13.29
N THR A 109 17.04 0.23 -12.16
CA THR A 109 15.99 0.06 -11.15
C THR A 109 14.61 0.44 -11.69
N LEU A 110 14.49 1.55 -12.42
CA LEU A 110 13.22 1.97 -13.04
C LEU A 110 12.72 0.96 -14.08
N LYS A 111 13.62 0.40 -14.90
CA LYS A 111 13.27 -0.66 -15.87
C LYS A 111 12.76 -1.91 -15.13
N MET A 112 13.43 -2.33 -14.07
CA MET A 112 13.04 -3.46 -13.22
C MET A 112 11.65 -3.24 -12.61
N LEU A 113 11.40 -2.08 -11.97
CA LEU A 113 10.10 -1.76 -11.37
C LEU A 113 8.97 -1.77 -12.40
N LYS A 114 9.21 -1.22 -13.59
CA LYS A 114 8.27 -1.25 -14.70
C LYS A 114 8.00 -2.68 -15.19
N HIS A 115 9.05 -3.50 -15.32
CA HIS A 115 8.95 -4.90 -15.74
C HIS A 115 8.07 -5.71 -14.79
N PHE A 116 8.27 -5.57 -13.48
CA PHE A 116 7.47 -6.25 -12.45
C PHE A 116 6.16 -5.55 -12.11
N ARG A 117 5.82 -4.44 -12.80
CA ARG A 117 4.58 -3.66 -12.60
C ARG A 117 4.42 -3.17 -11.17
N ILE A 118 5.50 -2.76 -10.54
CA ILE A 118 5.51 -2.23 -9.18
C ILE A 118 5.09 -0.76 -9.20
N ARG A 119 4.01 -0.45 -8.50
CA ARG A 119 3.52 0.92 -8.34
C ARG A 119 4.32 1.64 -7.27
N TYR A 120 4.63 2.91 -7.51
CA TYR A 120 5.24 3.82 -6.56
C TYR A 120 4.96 5.28 -6.95
N ASP A 121 5.11 6.20 -5.98
CA ASP A 121 4.97 7.64 -6.19
C ASP A 121 6.33 8.34 -6.13
N ARG A 122 7.26 7.83 -5.32
CA ARG A 122 8.62 8.36 -5.13
C ARG A 122 9.61 7.23 -4.94
N ILE A 123 10.89 7.51 -5.27
CA ILE A 123 12.03 6.65 -4.93
C ILE A 123 13.12 7.49 -4.31
N LEU A 124 13.73 7.01 -3.24
CA LEU A 124 14.89 7.59 -2.58
C LEU A 124 16.08 6.66 -2.76
N PHE A 125 17.01 7.07 -3.61
CA PHE A 125 18.30 6.39 -3.84
C PHE A 125 19.36 6.87 -2.85
N ASP A 126 20.54 6.25 -2.89
CA ASP A 126 21.74 6.64 -2.11
C ASP A 126 21.54 6.66 -0.58
N LEU A 127 20.53 5.97 -0.08
CA LEU A 127 20.34 5.86 1.35
C LEU A 127 21.44 4.95 1.96
N ARG A 128 21.86 5.29 3.19
CA ARG A 128 22.80 4.44 3.92
C ARG A 128 22.17 3.07 4.19
N SER A 129 22.99 2.01 4.20
CA SER A 129 22.57 0.62 4.43
C SER A 129 22.17 0.32 5.88
N GLY A 130 22.27 1.29 6.79
CA GLY A 130 21.85 1.18 8.19
C GLY A 130 20.35 1.19 8.40
N ALA A 131 19.94 1.16 9.67
CA ALA A 131 18.54 1.19 10.07
C ALA A 131 17.81 2.45 9.54
N ARG A 132 16.53 2.29 9.22
CA ARG A 132 15.61 3.40 8.93
C ARG A 132 14.96 3.84 10.24
N VAL A 133 15.00 5.14 10.53
CA VAL A 133 14.36 5.73 11.71
C VAL A 133 13.27 6.66 11.20
N LEU A 134 12.04 6.41 11.62
CA LEU A 134 10.89 7.26 11.34
C LEU A 134 10.47 7.95 12.64
N ILE A 135 10.43 9.28 12.64
CA ILE A 135 9.97 10.08 13.76
C ILE A 135 8.73 10.84 13.31
N ASN A 136 7.62 10.62 14.00
CA ASN A 136 6.36 11.30 13.71
C ASN A 136 5.66 11.64 15.04
N ASP A 137 4.71 12.57 15.00
CA ASP A 137 3.92 12.95 16.17
C ASP A 137 2.82 11.92 16.45
N ILE A 138 2.26 11.99 17.65
CA ILE A 138 1.02 11.29 18.01
C ILE A 138 -0.14 12.24 17.76
N LYS A 139 -1.16 11.83 17.01
CA LYS A 139 -2.37 12.63 16.85
C LYS A 139 -3.22 12.59 18.14
N PRO A 140 -3.50 13.74 18.76
CA PRO A 140 -4.34 13.79 19.95
C PRO A 140 -5.79 13.40 19.63
N VAL A 141 -6.54 13.07 20.67
CA VAL A 141 -7.98 12.74 20.58
C VAL A 141 -8.73 13.84 19.82
N GLY A 142 -9.60 13.44 18.90
CA GLY A 142 -10.49 14.32 18.13
C GLY A 142 -9.86 14.97 16.89
N MET A 143 -8.53 14.95 16.72
CA MET A 143 -7.86 15.62 15.59
C MET A 143 -8.19 14.97 14.24
N ALA A 144 -8.40 13.67 14.21
CA ALA A 144 -8.76 12.90 13.02
C ALA A 144 -10.07 12.11 13.22
N GLY A 145 -10.98 12.62 14.07
CA GLY A 145 -12.21 11.93 14.44
C GLY A 145 -12.00 10.74 15.40
N ASN A 146 -10.77 10.54 15.90
CA ASN A 146 -10.39 9.44 16.77
C ASN A 146 -10.85 9.66 18.23
N SER A 147 -11.25 8.58 18.88
CA SER A 147 -11.62 8.58 20.31
C SER A 147 -10.42 8.41 21.25
N GLU A 148 -9.29 7.91 20.74
CA GLU A 148 -8.04 7.70 21.45
C GLU A 148 -6.87 8.33 20.68
N PRO A 149 -5.73 8.64 21.31
CA PRO A 149 -4.54 9.09 20.60
C PRO A 149 -4.10 8.07 19.53
N LEU A 150 -3.64 8.54 18.35
CA LEU A 150 -3.20 7.67 17.27
C LEU A 150 -1.69 7.76 17.08
N ASP A 151 -1.02 6.61 17.18
CA ASP A 151 0.37 6.48 16.74
C ASP A 151 0.45 6.62 15.21
N MET A 152 1.35 7.50 14.75
CA MET A 152 1.51 7.83 13.34
C MET A 152 2.81 7.29 12.73
N ALA A 153 3.56 6.47 13.48
CA ALA A 153 4.77 5.81 13.01
C ALA A 153 4.69 4.32 13.32
N PHE A 154 4.81 3.51 12.28
CA PHE A 154 4.84 2.05 12.38
C PHE A 154 6.10 1.53 11.71
N ALA A 155 6.71 0.48 12.25
CA ALA A 155 7.85 -0.20 11.65
C ALA A 155 7.58 -1.70 11.54
N VAL A 156 7.74 -2.24 10.33
CA VAL A 156 7.63 -3.67 10.06
C VAL A 156 8.98 -4.17 9.58
N ASN A 157 9.55 -5.14 10.28
CA ASN A 157 10.78 -5.81 9.88
C ASN A 157 10.42 -7.14 9.21
N VAL A 158 10.70 -7.25 7.92
CA VAL A 158 10.53 -8.49 7.17
C VAL A 158 11.84 -9.26 7.11
N LYS A 159 11.76 -10.59 7.01
CA LYS A 159 12.96 -11.38 6.79
C LYS A 159 13.48 -11.17 5.37
N ARG A 160 14.79 -11.00 5.26
CA ARG A 160 15.46 -10.77 3.98
C ARG A 160 15.10 -11.84 2.96
N ASN A 161 14.69 -11.40 1.76
CA ASN A 161 14.31 -12.27 0.64
C ASN A 161 13.06 -13.16 0.86
N GLU A 162 12.29 -12.96 1.95
CA GLU A 162 11.06 -13.73 2.20
C GLU A 162 9.76 -12.97 1.83
N GLY A 163 9.88 -11.66 1.64
CA GLY A 163 8.76 -10.78 1.24
C GLY A 163 7.89 -10.29 2.38
N ILE A 164 6.98 -9.38 2.04
CA ILE A 164 6.06 -8.72 2.98
C ILE A 164 4.88 -9.65 3.25
N PRO A 165 4.58 -10.00 4.52
CA PRO A 165 3.38 -10.76 4.85
C PRO A 165 2.10 -9.96 4.54
N ALA A 166 1.05 -10.64 4.10
CA ALA A 166 -0.23 -9.98 3.75
C ALA A 166 -0.94 -9.34 4.95
N ASP A 167 -0.64 -9.82 6.16
CA ASP A 167 -1.22 -9.43 7.45
C ASP A 167 -0.25 -8.60 8.31
N CYS A 168 0.71 -7.92 7.69
CA CYS A 168 1.77 -7.21 8.42
C CYS A 168 1.33 -5.89 9.06
N ILE A 169 0.15 -5.32 8.71
CA ILE A 169 -0.44 -4.10 9.28
C ILE A 169 -1.97 -4.24 9.34
#